data_ca650e0e7d48c6664e885b4093fd174a
#
_entry.id   ca650e0e7d48c6664e885b4093fd174a
#
_cell.length_a   1.000
_cell.length_b   1.000
_cell.length_c   1.000
_cell.angle_alpha   90.00
_cell.angle_beta   90.00
_cell.angle_gamma   90.00
#
_symmetry.space_group_name_H-M   'P 1'
#
loop_
_entity.id
_entity.type
_entity.pdbx_description
1 polymer ?
#
loop_
_entity_poly.entity_id
_entity_poly.type
_entity_poly.pdbx_seq_one_letter_code
_entity_poly.pdbx_strand_id
1 'polypeptide(L)'
;HEYGALARESAKLMRWLDPTIELVACGSSSRSMATFAEWERIVLEETFEVVEYISLHGYFSKHGDRSRDFMAEADMVGRYIDEIVAVADGVAARRRSPKRIMLSFDEWNVWYRTRDRATRTKPGWPEAPAILEEIYTMEDALVFGAALLTLINRCDRVKAACVAQLVNVIGLIMTETGGRAWRQPIFYPFQHAAQWARGTVLDIRLT
;
A
#
# COMPACT_ATOMS: atom_id res chain seq x y z
N HIS A 1 19.73 6.22 -8.70
CA HIS A 1 21.00 5.81 -8.08
C HIS A 1 21.26 6.52 -6.75
N GLU A 2 21.18 7.85 -6.67
CA GLU A 2 21.49 8.63 -5.44
C GLU A 2 20.70 8.16 -4.23
N TYR A 3 19.36 8.01 -4.37
CA TYR A 3 18.54 7.48 -3.28
C TYR A 3 18.98 6.08 -2.86
N GLY A 4 19.23 5.18 -3.81
CA GLY A 4 19.65 3.81 -3.50
C GLY A 4 20.99 3.75 -2.75
N ALA A 5 21.95 4.56 -3.17
CA ALA A 5 23.25 4.68 -2.50
C ALA A 5 23.11 5.22 -1.07
N LEU A 6 22.31 6.28 -0.88
CA LEU A 6 22.01 6.84 0.44
C LEU A 6 21.29 5.83 1.33
N ALA A 7 20.28 5.15 0.80
CA ALA A 7 19.52 4.13 1.52
C ALA A 7 20.43 2.98 1.97
N ARG A 8 21.34 2.52 1.11
CA ARG A 8 22.31 1.47 1.45
C ARG A 8 23.21 1.87 2.64
N GLU A 9 23.79 3.07 2.59
CA GLU A 9 24.68 3.51 3.66
C GLU A 9 23.91 3.80 4.95
N SER A 10 22.69 4.36 4.86
CA SER A 10 21.80 4.54 6.00
C SER A 10 21.42 3.20 6.64
N ALA A 11 21.08 2.20 5.83
CA ALA A 11 20.75 0.85 6.31
C ALA A 11 21.88 0.20 7.10
N LYS A 12 23.12 0.35 6.64
CA LYS A 12 24.31 -0.15 7.36
C LYS A 12 24.44 0.51 8.73
N LEU A 13 24.25 1.83 8.79
CA LEU A 13 24.34 2.60 10.03
C LEU A 13 23.22 2.22 11.01
N MET A 14 21.98 2.09 10.51
CA MET A 14 20.84 1.68 11.34
C MET A 14 21.07 0.30 11.95
N ARG A 15 21.53 -0.67 11.17
CA ARG A 15 21.83 -2.02 11.65
C ARG A 15 23.04 -2.10 12.56
N TRP A 16 23.95 -1.15 12.47
CA TRP A 16 25.03 -1.05 13.44
C TRP A 16 24.51 -0.69 14.84
N LEU A 17 23.46 0.14 14.90
CA LEU A 17 22.80 0.51 16.16
C LEU A 17 21.88 -0.61 16.66
N ASP A 18 21.11 -1.21 15.76
CA ASP A 18 20.21 -2.32 16.07
C ASP A 18 20.24 -3.36 14.91
N PRO A 19 20.96 -4.48 15.09
CA PRO A 19 21.06 -5.51 14.05
C PRO A 19 19.77 -6.33 13.86
N THR A 20 18.74 -6.16 14.70
CA THR A 20 17.51 -6.94 14.64
C THR A 20 16.43 -6.33 13.74
N ILE A 21 16.60 -5.09 13.31
CA ILE A 21 15.62 -4.40 12.48
C ILE A 21 15.56 -4.98 11.07
N GLU A 22 14.35 -5.04 10.55
CA GLU A 22 14.11 -5.29 9.13
C GLU A 22 13.88 -3.95 8.42
N LEU A 23 14.41 -3.80 7.22
CA LEU A 23 14.42 -2.54 6.50
C LEU A 23 13.62 -2.61 5.21
N VAL A 24 12.89 -1.54 4.93
CA VAL A 24 12.09 -1.35 3.74
C VAL A 24 12.75 -0.28 2.87
N ALA A 25 13.10 -0.61 1.62
CA ALA A 25 13.48 0.39 0.63
C ALA A 25 12.24 1.02 0.00
N CYS A 26 12.30 2.31 -0.33
CA CYS A 26 11.22 3.00 -0.99
C CYS A 26 11.05 2.52 -2.43
N GLY A 27 9.85 2.04 -2.76
CA GLY A 27 9.41 1.75 -4.12
C GLY A 27 8.56 2.87 -4.71
N SER A 28 7.92 2.61 -5.84
CA SER A 28 7.04 3.56 -6.52
C SER A 28 5.74 3.76 -5.75
N SER A 29 5.29 5.01 -5.65
CA SER A 29 4.01 5.37 -5.02
C SER A 29 2.79 5.02 -5.88
N SER A 30 2.99 4.56 -7.10
CA SER A 30 1.93 4.14 -8.01
C SER A 30 2.53 3.40 -9.20
N ARG A 31 1.79 2.43 -9.71
CA ARG A 31 2.09 1.74 -10.99
C ARG A 31 2.12 2.69 -12.19
N SER A 32 1.47 3.85 -12.10
CA SER A 32 1.44 4.87 -13.17
C SER A 32 2.64 5.82 -13.17
N MET A 33 3.60 5.67 -12.27
CA MET A 33 4.82 6.46 -12.26
C MET A 33 5.63 6.22 -13.54
N ALA A 34 6.16 7.29 -14.13
CA ALA A 34 7.00 7.19 -15.34
C ALA A 34 8.28 6.35 -15.13
N THR A 35 8.71 6.22 -13.89
CA THR A 35 9.89 5.44 -13.47
C THR A 35 9.54 4.06 -12.93
N PHE A 36 8.28 3.64 -13.03
CA PHE A 36 7.81 2.34 -12.55
C PHE A 36 8.67 1.18 -13.10
N ALA A 37 8.92 0.20 -12.28
CA ALA A 37 9.79 -0.95 -12.50
C ALA A 37 11.30 -0.61 -12.63
N GLU A 38 11.66 0.49 -13.27
CA GLU A 38 13.05 0.95 -13.38
C GLU A 38 13.55 1.53 -12.05
N TRP A 39 12.69 2.27 -11.33
CA TRP A 39 13.00 2.75 -9.97
C TRP A 39 13.31 1.59 -9.04
N GLU A 40 12.41 0.60 -8.97
CA GLU A 40 12.59 -0.58 -8.11
C GLU A 40 13.85 -1.35 -8.47
N ARG A 41 14.11 -1.55 -9.75
CA ARG A 41 15.32 -2.23 -10.22
C ARG A 41 16.58 -1.53 -9.73
N ILE A 42 16.69 -0.22 -9.95
CA ILE A 42 17.87 0.58 -9.57
C ILE A 42 18.04 0.61 -8.05
N VAL A 43 16.94 0.84 -7.30
CA VAL A 43 16.97 0.88 -5.84
C VAL A 43 17.42 -0.47 -5.28
N LEU A 44 16.86 -1.57 -5.78
CA LEU A 44 17.24 -2.91 -5.34
C LEU A 44 18.67 -3.29 -5.76
N GLU A 45 19.15 -2.84 -6.91
CA GLU A 45 20.56 -3.04 -7.28
C GLU A 45 21.52 -2.41 -6.27
N GLU A 46 21.14 -1.29 -5.66
CA GLU A 46 21.97 -0.64 -4.64
C GLU A 46 21.77 -1.21 -3.23
N THR A 47 20.55 -1.63 -2.87
CA THR A 47 20.18 -1.94 -1.49
C THR A 47 19.95 -3.43 -1.21
N PHE A 48 20.05 -4.31 -2.20
CA PHE A 48 19.65 -5.73 -2.13
C PHE A 48 20.16 -6.46 -0.90
N GLU A 49 21.42 -6.25 -0.52
CA GLU A 49 22.05 -6.94 0.59
C GLU A 49 21.57 -6.43 1.97
N VAL A 50 21.08 -5.20 2.02
CA VAL A 50 20.83 -4.49 3.29
C VAL A 50 19.34 -4.26 3.58
N VAL A 51 18.41 -4.63 2.70
CA VAL A 51 16.98 -4.50 2.95
C VAL A 51 16.27 -5.85 2.81
N GLU A 52 15.17 -6.03 3.51
CA GLU A 52 14.31 -7.20 3.43
C GLU A 52 13.13 -6.96 2.49
N TYR A 53 12.70 -5.69 2.38
CA TYR A 53 11.48 -5.32 1.68
C TYR A 53 11.69 -4.16 0.71
N ILE A 54 10.80 -4.09 -0.28
CA ILE A 54 10.56 -2.88 -1.05
C ILE A 54 9.10 -2.46 -0.88
N SER A 55 8.85 -1.14 -0.75
CA SER A 55 7.50 -0.62 -0.53
C SER A 55 6.70 -0.47 -1.82
N LEU A 56 5.38 -0.49 -1.67
CA LEU A 56 4.38 -0.29 -2.72
C LEU A 56 3.22 0.54 -2.16
N HIS A 57 2.69 1.46 -2.98
CA HIS A 57 1.49 2.21 -2.63
C HIS A 57 0.39 2.01 -3.68
N GLY A 58 -0.87 1.99 -3.25
CA GLY A 58 -2.00 1.85 -4.16
C GLY A 58 -3.26 2.54 -3.67
N TYR A 59 -3.78 3.47 -4.48
CA TYR A 59 -5.04 4.13 -4.21
C TYR A 59 -6.03 3.87 -5.32
N PHE A 60 -7.28 3.58 -4.94
CA PHE A 60 -8.37 3.21 -5.84
C PHE A 60 -9.41 4.32 -5.87
N SER A 61 -9.99 4.59 -7.04
CA SER A 61 -11.07 5.54 -7.16
C SER A 61 -12.03 5.18 -8.28
N LYS A 62 -13.33 5.33 -8.01
CA LYS A 62 -14.36 5.15 -9.02
C LYS A 62 -14.41 6.37 -9.94
N HIS A 63 -14.30 6.15 -11.23
CA HIS A 63 -14.42 7.19 -12.25
C HIS A 63 -15.80 7.14 -12.93
N GLY A 64 -16.65 8.13 -12.61
CA GLY A 64 -18.04 8.17 -13.10
C GLY A 64 -18.87 6.98 -12.60
N ASP A 65 -19.80 6.50 -13.41
CA ASP A 65 -20.71 5.39 -13.04
C ASP A 65 -20.14 3.98 -13.34
N ARG A 66 -18.80 3.84 -13.47
CA ARG A 66 -18.14 2.58 -13.81
C ARG A 66 -17.88 1.70 -12.60
N SER A 67 -18.95 1.22 -11.94
CA SER A 67 -18.84 0.31 -10.79
C SER A 67 -18.08 -0.97 -11.12
N ARG A 68 -18.25 -1.51 -12.34
CA ARG A 68 -17.57 -2.74 -12.75
C ARG A 68 -16.05 -2.57 -12.84
N ASP A 69 -15.59 -1.47 -13.41
CA ASP A 69 -14.15 -1.17 -13.50
C ASP A 69 -13.57 -0.93 -12.11
N PHE A 70 -14.34 -0.26 -11.24
CA PHE A 70 -13.93 -0.02 -9.87
C PHE A 70 -13.81 -1.33 -9.06
N MET A 71 -14.75 -2.27 -9.24
CA MET A 71 -14.65 -3.59 -8.61
C MET A 71 -13.43 -4.40 -9.10
N ALA A 72 -12.98 -4.16 -10.33
CA ALA A 72 -11.80 -4.82 -10.89
C ALA A 72 -10.46 -4.24 -10.40
N GLU A 73 -10.44 -3.15 -9.62
CA GLU A 73 -9.21 -2.56 -9.08
C GLU A 73 -8.43 -3.55 -8.18
N ALA A 74 -9.11 -4.49 -7.52
CA ALA A 74 -8.46 -5.53 -6.74
C ALA A 74 -7.57 -6.45 -7.60
N ASP A 75 -7.94 -6.71 -8.86
CA ASP A 75 -7.12 -7.47 -9.80
C ASP A 75 -5.86 -6.70 -10.19
N MET A 76 -5.95 -5.37 -10.27
CA MET A 76 -4.80 -4.51 -10.54
C MET A 76 -3.79 -4.52 -9.39
N VAL A 77 -4.25 -4.67 -8.14
CA VAL A 77 -3.35 -4.87 -6.97
C VAL A 77 -2.53 -6.14 -7.15
N GLY A 78 -3.17 -7.25 -7.52
CA GLY A 78 -2.48 -8.52 -7.77
C GLY A 78 -1.42 -8.40 -8.86
N ARG A 79 -1.76 -7.77 -9.99
CA ARG A 79 -0.82 -7.54 -11.11
C ARG A 79 0.36 -6.65 -10.70
N TYR A 80 0.10 -5.59 -9.96
CA TYR A 80 1.13 -4.70 -9.47
C TYR A 80 2.14 -5.45 -8.58
N ILE A 81 1.64 -6.28 -7.66
CA ILE A 81 2.47 -7.15 -6.83
C ILE A 81 3.32 -8.08 -7.70
N ASP A 82 2.73 -8.77 -8.66
CA ASP A 82 3.43 -9.71 -9.53
C ASP A 82 4.53 -9.03 -10.37
N GLU A 83 4.28 -7.82 -10.85
CA GLU A 83 5.25 -7.02 -11.60
C GLU A 83 6.47 -6.63 -10.75
N ILE A 84 6.26 -6.17 -9.51
CA ILE A 84 7.36 -5.82 -8.61
C ILE A 84 8.12 -7.07 -8.13
N VAL A 85 7.40 -8.15 -7.89
CA VAL A 85 8.03 -9.47 -7.61
C VAL A 85 8.97 -9.87 -8.74
N ALA A 86 8.52 -9.74 -10.00
CA ALA A 86 9.35 -10.07 -11.16
C ALA A 86 10.61 -9.19 -11.24
N VAL A 87 10.51 -7.91 -10.94
CA VAL A 87 11.67 -6.99 -10.89
C VAL A 87 12.63 -7.42 -9.78
N ALA A 88 12.14 -7.68 -8.57
CA ALA A 88 12.95 -8.08 -7.43
C ALA A 88 13.67 -9.44 -7.67
N ASP A 89 12.95 -10.42 -8.22
CA ASP A 89 13.49 -11.72 -8.55
C ASP A 89 14.50 -11.63 -9.72
N GLY A 90 14.31 -10.71 -10.66
CA GLY A 90 15.27 -10.40 -11.72
C GLY A 90 16.58 -9.83 -11.17
N VAL A 91 16.52 -8.98 -10.15
CA VAL A 91 17.73 -8.48 -9.45
C VAL A 91 18.42 -9.61 -8.70
N ALA A 92 17.67 -10.46 -7.98
CA ALA A 92 18.19 -11.63 -7.28
C ALA A 92 18.91 -12.58 -8.24
N ALA A 93 18.31 -12.88 -9.39
CA ALA A 93 18.87 -13.77 -10.41
C ALA A 93 20.20 -13.24 -10.98
N ARG A 94 20.26 -11.93 -11.29
CA ARG A 94 21.53 -11.30 -11.75
C ARG A 94 22.65 -11.39 -10.71
N ARG A 95 22.30 -11.34 -9.43
CA ARG A 95 23.23 -11.49 -8.31
C ARG A 95 23.53 -12.94 -7.97
N ARG A 96 22.85 -13.90 -8.60
CA ARG A 96 22.91 -15.34 -8.26
C ARG A 96 22.65 -15.58 -6.77
N SER A 97 21.75 -14.80 -6.20
CA SER A 97 21.41 -14.84 -4.78
C SER A 97 20.12 -15.62 -4.54
N PRO A 98 20.04 -16.48 -3.53
CA PRO A 98 18.80 -17.13 -3.12
C PRO A 98 17.90 -16.20 -2.30
N LYS A 99 18.35 -15.00 -1.93
CA LYS A 99 17.58 -14.04 -1.15
C LYS A 99 16.36 -13.57 -1.93
N ARG A 100 15.21 -13.60 -1.29
CA ARG A 100 13.96 -13.06 -1.81
C ARG A 100 13.65 -11.74 -1.13
N ILE A 101 13.56 -10.68 -1.89
CA ILE A 101 13.04 -9.40 -1.39
C ILE A 101 11.53 -9.54 -1.25
N MET A 102 11.02 -9.26 -0.07
CA MET A 102 9.59 -9.26 0.22
C MET A 102 8.98 -7.89 -0.07
N LEU A 103 7.66 -7.78 0.02
CA LEU A 103 6.93 -6.56 -0.27
C LEU A 103 6.29 -6.00 1.00
N SER A 104 6.42 -4.70 1.19
CA SER A 104 5.64 -3.90 2.12
C SER A 104 4.63 -3.06 1.32
N PHE A 105 3.36 -3.50 1.31
CA PHE A 105 2.29 -2.70 0.72
C PHE A 105 1.81 -1.71 1.79
N ASP A 106 2.66 -0.74 2.09
CA ASP A 106 2.60 0.05 3.32
C ASP A 106 1.73 1.30 3.22
N GLU A 107 1.09 1.53 2.06
CA GLU A 107 0.11 2.59 1.92
C GLU A 107 -0.93 2.21 0.85
N TRP A 108 -2.18 2.03 1.26
CA TRP A 108 -3.26 1.74 0.32
C TRP A 108 -4.63 2.09 0.90
N ASN A 109 -5.56 2.51 0.04
CA ASN A 109 -6.97 2.72 0.38
C ASN A 109 -7.80 3.07 -0.86
N VAL A 110 -9.11 3.18 -0.69
CA VAL A 110 -9.98 3.93 -1.59
C VAL A 110 -9.81 5.42 -1.30
N TRP A 111 -9.54 6.22 -2.35
CA TRP A 111 -9.35 7.66 -2.19
C TRP A 111 -9.78 8.42 -3.43
N TYR A 112 -10.87 9.19 -3.32
CA TYR A 112 -11.47 9.91 -4.45
C TYR A 112 -10.81 11.26 -4.77
N ARG A 113 -10.05 11.83 -3.83
CA ARG A 113 -9.45 13.17 -3.96
C ARG A 113 -10.48 14.27 -4.30
N THR A 114 -11.76 14.02 -4.01
CA THR A 114 -12.85 14.93 -4.37
C THR A 114 -12.78 16.23 -3.60
N ARG A 115 -12.40 16.17 -2.33
CA ARG A 115 -12.30 17.33 -1.45
C ARG A 115 -11.04 18.15 -1.64
N ASP A 116 -9.95 17.54 -2.10
CA ASP A 116 -8.71 18.23 -2.43
C ASP A 116 -8.93 19.38 -3.42
N ARG A 117 -9.77 19.17 -4.44
CA ARG A 117 -10.10 20.20 -5.43
C ARG A 117 -10.90 21.34 -4.82
N ALA A 118 -11.92 21.02 -4.02
CA ALA A 118 -12.79 22.03 -3.40
C ALA A 118 -12.06 22.89 -2.38
N THR A 119 -11.04 22.35 -1.71
CA THR A 119 -10.26 23.07 -0.69
C THR A 119 -9.15 23.90 -1.30
N ARG A 120 -8.49 23.41 -2.35
CA ARG A 120 -7.45 24.14 -3.09
C ARG A 120 -7.96 25.37 -3.81
N THR A 121 -9.27 25.43 -4.10
CA THR A 121 -9.89 26.57 -4.79
C THR A 121 -10.37 27.67 -3.83
N LYS A 122 -10.31 27.45 -2.50
CA LYS A 122 -10.65 28.48 -1.53
C LYS A 122 -9.49 29.44 -1.32
N PRO A 123 -9.69 30.76 -1.52
CA PRO A 123 -8.65 31.74 -1.25
C PRO A 123 -8.38 31.83 0.26
N GLY A 124 -7.12 32.08 0.63
CA GLY A 124 -6.68 32.26 2.01
C GLY A 124 -6.07 30.99 2.63
N TRP A 125 -5.83 31.06 3.93
CA TRP A 125 -5.25 29.98 4.73
C TRP A 125 -6.29 29.55 5.77
N PRO A 126 -7.24 28.66 5.42
CA PRO A 126 -8.24 28.19 6.35
C PRO A 126 -7.60 27.38 7.48
N GLU A 127 -8.08 27.56 8.70
CA GLU A 127 -7.65 26.77 9.85
C GLU A 127 -8.22 25.37 9.78
N ALA A 128 -7.34 24.35 9.83
CA ALA A 128 -7.70 22.92 9.83
C ALA A 128 -8.84 22.54 8.85
N PRO A 129 -8.74 22.86 7.56
CA PRO A 129 -9.78 22.53 6.62
C PRO A 129 -9.89 21.02 6.42
N ALA A 130 -11.10 20.52 6.20
CA ALA A 130 -11.32 19.14 5.79
C ALA A 130 -10.70 18.91 4.40
N ILE A 131 -9.62 18.10 4.32
CA ILE A 131 -8.85 17.89 3.08
C ILE A 131 -9.04 16.47 2.54
N LEU A 132 -8.95 15.47 3.40
CA LEU A 132 -8.90 14.05 3.05
C LEU A 132 -9.99 13.22 3.74
N GLU A 133 -11.05 13.85 4.24
CA GLU A 133 -12.18 13.17 4.84
C GLU A 133 -13.11 12.65 3.75
N GLU A 134 -13.01 11.36 3.46
CA GLU A 134 -13.90 10.67 2.54
C GLU A 134 -15.10 10.08 3.27
N ILE A 135 -16.23 10.00 2.57
CA ILE A 135 -17.43 9.30 3.03
C ILE A 135 -17.57 8.04 2.17
N TYR A 136 -17.35 6.91 2.80
CA TYR A 136 -17.36 5.63 2.13
C TYR A 136 -18.74 5.00 2.05
N THR A 137 -18.96 4.26 0.96
CA THR A 137 -20.17 3.51 0.64
C THR A 137 -19.95 2.00 0.80
N MET A 138 -21.00 1.23 0.59
CA MET A 138 -20.90 -0.24 0.53
C MET A 138 -20.05 -0.71 -0.65
N GLU A 139 -20.08 0.01 -1.78
CA GLU A 139 -19.27 -0.29 -2.95
C GLU A 139 -17.77 -0.16 -2.63
N ASP A 140 -17.39 0.89 -1.89
CA ASP A 140 -16.02 1.07 -1.41
C ASP A 140 -15.57 -0.07 -0.48
N ALA A 141 -16.47 -0.51 0.39
CA ALA A 141 -16.18 -1.63 1.29
C ALA A 141 -15.96 -2.95 0.53
N LEU A 142 -16.67 -3.18 -0.57
CA LEU A 142 -16.47 -4.36 -1.42
C LEU A 142 -15.11 -4.32 -2.13
N VAL A 143 -14.76 -3.18 -2.74
CA VAL A 143 -13.44 -3.00 -3.40
C VAL A 143 -12.31 -3.11 -2.38
N PHE A 144 -12.45 -2.46 -1.24
CA PHE A 144 -11.49 -2.52 -0.14
C PHE A 144 -11.30 -3.97 0.36
N GLY A 145 -12.41 -4.69 0.56
CA GLY A 145 -12.38 -6.10 0.97
C GLY A 145 -11.73 -7.01 -0.06
N ALA A 146 -12.02 -6.81 -1.35
CA ALA A 146 -11.40 -7.56 -2.44
C ALA A 146 -9.90 -7.31 -2.53
N ALA A 147 -9.46 -6.05 -2.41
CA ALA A 147 -8.04 -5.70 -2.35
C ALA A 147 -7.34 -6.37 -1.15
N LEU A 148 -7.98 -6.36 0.02
CA LEU A 148 -7.46 -7.00 1.23
C LEU A 148 -7.31 -8.52 1.05
N LEU A 149 -8.28 -9.19 0.43
CA LEU A 149 -8.19 -10.61 0.09
C LEU A 149 -7.05 -10.88 -0.90
N THR A 150 -6.85 -9.99 -1.89
CA THR A 150 -5.73 -10.09 -2.82
C THR A 150 -4.39 -10.00 -2.10
N LEU A 151 -4.23 -9.06 -1.16
CA LEU A 151 -3.03 -8.93 -0.32
C LEU A 151 -2.78 -10.20 0.52
N ILE A 152 -3.83 -10.76 1.13
CA ILE A 152 -3.74 -12.02 1.90
C ILE A 152 -3.34 -13.18 1.00
N ASN A 153 -3.92 -13.31 -0.19
CA ASN A 153 -3.59 -14.37 -1.14
C ASN A 153 -2.14 -14.27 -1.69
N ARG A 154 -1.49 -13.12 -1.56
CA ARG A 154 -0.07 -12.89 -1.91
C ARG A 154 0.86 -12.88 -0.70
N CYS A 155 0.46 -13.46 0.42
CA CYS A 155 1.24 -13.47 1.67
C CYS A 155 2.59 -14.19 1.58
N ASP A 156 2.82 -14.97 0.52
CA ASP A 156 4.13 -15.55 0.21
C ASP A 156 5.18 -14.47 -0.08
N ARG A 157 4.76 -13.31 -0.61
CA ARG A 157 5.62 -12.16 -0.94
C ARG A 157 5.26 -10.89 -0.15
N VAL A 158 3.98 -10.59 0.06
CA VAL A 158 3.52 -9.43 0.84
C VAL A 158 3.54 -9.76 2.32
N LYS A 159 4.44 -9.12 3.08
CA LYS A 159 4.59 -9.38 4.52
C LYS A 159 4.03 -8.27 5.39
N ALA A 160 3.88 -7.08 4.84
CA ALA A 160 3.20 -5.96 5.49
C ALA A 160 2.18 -5.36 4.54
N ALA A 161 1.00 -4.98 5.07
CA ALA A 161 -0.04 -4.28 4.34
C ALA A 161 -0.70 -3.27 5.29
N CYS A 162 -0.43 -1.98 5.09
CA CYS A 162 -0.87 -0.92 5.99
C CYS A 162 -1.89 -0.02 5.31
N VAL A 163 -3.08 0.04 5.87
CA VAL A 163 -4.11 0.93 5.34
C VAL A 163 -3.81 2.39 5.69
N ALA A 164 -3.97 3.28 4.75
CA ALA A 164 -3.85 4.71 4.92
C ALA A 164 -5.26 5.35 4.93
N GLN A 165 -5.79 5.81 6.07
CA GLN A 165 -5.27 5.79 7.43
C GLN A 165 -6.35 5.24 8.38
N LEU A 166 -6.10 5.23 9.68
CA LEU A 166 -7.05 4.63 10.64
C LEU A 166 -8.21 5.57 10.99
N VAL A 167 -7.91 6.85 11.26
CA VAL A 167 -8.87 7.81 11.81
C VAL A 167 -8.93 9.09 10.99
N ASN A 168 -10.13 9.55 10.65
CA ASN A 168 -10.51 10.79 9.98
C ASN A 168 -9.97 10.93 8.54
N VAL A 169 -8.66 11.06 8.36
CA VAL A 169 -8.03 11.25 7.05
C VAL A 169 -8.13 9.95 6.26
N ILE A 170 -8.99 9.91 5.24
CA ILE A 170 -9.35 8.67 4.51
C ILE A 170 -9.51 7.46 5.43
N GLY A 171 -10.09 7.70 6.60
CA GLY A 171 -10.05 6.78 7.74
C GLY A 171 -11.18 5.77 7.75
N LEU A 172 -10.90 4.63 8.38
CA LEU A 172 -11.90 3.60 8.70
C LEU A 172 -12.86 4.08 9.79
N ILE A 173 -12.39 4.99 10.64
CA ILE A 173 -13.11 5.57 11.77
C ILE A 173 -13.16 7.08 11.59
N MET A 174 -14.32 7.65 11.80
CA MET A 174 -14.53 9.10 11.82
C MET A 174 -14.83 9.59 13.23
N THR A 175 -14.39 10.81 13.54
CA THR A 175 -14.64 11.46 14.82
C THR A 175 -15.09 12.92 14.63
N GLU A 176 -15.86 13.43 15.56
CA GLU A 176 -16.21 14.85 15.67
C GLU A 176 -15.54 15.45 16.92
N THR A 177 -15.00 16.64 16.80
CA THR A 177 -14.38 17.33 17.95
C THR A 177 -15.41 17.55 19.06
N GLY A 178 -15.16 16.96 20.24
CA GLY A 178 -16.11 16.99 21.36
C GLY A 178 -17.41 16.20 21.16
N GLY A 179 -17.48 15.42 20.09
CA GLY A 179 -18.67 14.67 19.66
C GLY A 179 -18.45 13.16 19.64
N ARG A 180 -19.14 12.51 18.73
CA ARG A 180 -19.14 11.06 18.57
C ARG A 180 -18.01 10.55 17.69
N ALA A 181 -17.73 9.24 17.80
CA ALA A 181 -16.95 8.49 16.82
C ALA A 181 -17.81 7.42 16.16
N TRP A 182 -17.59 7.13 14.87
CA TRP A 182 -18.31 6.08 14.16
C TRP A 182 -17.41 5.36 13.15
N ARG A 183 -17.79 4.12 12.81
CA ARG A 183 -17.11 3.27 11.83
C ARG A 183 -17.68 3.53 10.45
N GLN A 184 -16.82 3.65 9.46
CA GLN A 184 -17.21 3.70 8.06
C GLN A 184 -17.36 2.29 7.46
N PRO A 185 -18.04 2.12 6.30
CA PRO A 185 -18.22 0.80 5.69
C PRO A 185 -16.92 0.01 5.48
N ILE A 186 -15.82 0.66 5.10
CA ILE A 186 -14.51 0.01 4.91
C ILE A 186 -13.88 -0.53 6.21
N PHE A 187 -14.39 -0.13 7.38
CA PHE A 187 -13.93 -0.66 8.67
C PHE A 187 -14.22 -2.17 8.79
N TYR A 188 -15.37 -2.62 8.32
CA TYR A 188 -15.83 -3.98 8.58
C TYR A 188 -15.00 -5.06 7.87
N PRO A 189 -14.66 -4.98 6.57
CA PRO A 189 -13.77 -5.93 5.95
C PRO A 189 -12.39 -5.95 6.62
N PHE A 190 -11.87 -4.79 7.05
CA PHE A 190 -10.60 -4.74 7.80
C PHE A 190 -10.73 -5.44 9.17
N GLN A 191 -11.80 -5.18 9.90
CA GLN A 191 -12.06 -5.85 11.19
C GLN A 191 -12.13 -7.37 11.03
N HIS A 192 -12.84 -7.86 10.01
CA HIS A 192 -12.94 -9.30 9.73
C HIS A 192 -11.58 -9.92 9.42
N ALA A 193 -10.78 -9.28 8.56
CA ALA A 193 -9.43 -9.75 8.27
C ALA A 193 -8.54 -9.73 9.53
N ALA A 194 -8.58 -8.68 10.33
CA ALA A 194 -7.81 -8.59 11.57
C ALA A 194 -8.18 -9.66 12.60
N GLN A 195 -9.43 -10.09 12.60
CA GLN A 195 -9.92 -11.15 13.51
C GLN A 195 -9.61 -12.56 13.01
N TRP A 196 -9.77 -12.82 11.70
CA TRP A 196 -9.81 -14.18 11.16
C TRP A 196 -8.65 -14.53 10.22
N ALA A 197 -8.01 -13.57 9.57
CA ALA A 197 -6.87 -13.84 8.69
C ALA A 197 -5.57 -14.05 9.50
N ARG A 198 -5.58 -15.05 10.36
CA ARG A 198 -4.45 -15.44 11.21
C ARG A 198 -4.09 -16.90 10.97
N GLY A 199 -2.81 -17.22 10.96
CA GLY A 199 -2.30 -18.56 10.73
C GLY A 199 -1.90 -18.80 9.28
N THR A 200 -2.19 -19.99 8.76
CA THR A 200 -1.78 -20.40 7.41
C THR A 200 -2.82 -19.98 6.38
N VAL A 201 -2.41 -19.28 5.34
CA VAL A 201 -3.25 -18.99 4.18
C VAL A 201 -3.32 -20.23 3.30
N LEU A 202 -4.55 -20.62 2.93
CA LEU A 202 -4.81 -21.80 2.10
C LEU A 202 -4.95 -21.38 0.63
N ASP A 203 -4.36 -22.16 -0.28
CA ASP A 203 -4.58 -22.01 -1.73
C ASP A 203 -5.94 -22.65 -2.08
N ILE A 204 -6.98 -21.82 -2.14
CA ILE A 204 -8.35 -22.27 -2.43
C ILE A 204 -8.58 -22.25 -3.95
N ARG A 205 -8.93 -23.39 -4.52
CA ARG A 205 -9.36 -23.52 -5.92
C ARG A 205 -10.85 -23.81 -5.95
N LEU A 206 -11.60 -22.91 -6.55
CA LEU A 206 -13.01 -23.14 -6.86
C LEU A 206 -13.12 -23.93 -8.16
N THR A 207 -13.81 -25.07 -8.13
CA THR A 207 -14.10 -25.91 -9.30
C THR A 207 -15.52 -25.68 -9.78
#